data_d5ac987b5660a57b4915bf2090a07a1b
#
_entry.id   d5ac987b5660a57b4915bf2090a07a1b
#
_cell.length_a   1.000
_cell.length_b   1.000
_cell.length_c   1.000
_cell.angle_alpha   90.00
_cell.angle_beta   90.00
_cell.angle_gamma   90.00
#
_symmetry.space_group_name_H-M   'P 1'
#
loop_
_entity.id
_entity.type
_entity.pdbx_description
1 polymer ?
#
loop_
_entity_poly.entity_id
_entity_poly.type
_entity_poly.pdbx_seq_one_letter_code
_entity_poly.pdbx_strand_id
1 'polypeptide(L)'
;ALILSGGVAVENPKPLKKNLRKIKKISRQLDKRVHARNKQERLEGKKKSNNYRKLSVRLSNAQRKVANIRRDFTQKVTTILTTHYAHIALEDLNVKGMVRNHRLAQSVSDVAFGELCRQIEYKSMLNGIKVLKADRFYPSSKTCSVCGHIKQDLRLSDRTYHCAKCGAIIDRDYNASLNLL
;
A
#
# COMPACT_ATOMS: atom_id res chain seq x y z
N ALA A 1 4.63 6.79 -2.63
CA ALA A 1 3.77 7.96 -2.47
C ALA A 1 2.44 7.73 -3.19
N LEU A 2 1.40 8.45 -2.79
CA LEU A 2 0.17 8.63 -3.55
C LEU A 2 0.31 9.99 -4.24
N ILE A 3 0.18 10.02 -5.56
CA ILE A 3 0.29 11.26 -6.33
C ILE A 3 -1.09 11.65 -6.83
N LEU A 4 -1.47 12.89 -6.57
CA LEU A 4 -2.75 13.47 -6.97
C LEU A 4 -2.57 14.30 -8.23
N SER A 5 -3.61 14.43 -9.05
CA SER A 5 -3.62 15.24 -10.27
C SER A 5 -3.36 16.73 -10.04
N GLY A 6 -3.56 17.22 -8.81
CA GLY A 6 -3.14 18.56 -8.38
C GLY A 6 -1.64 18.70 -8.09
N GLY A 7 -0.80 17.70 -8.40
CA GLY A 7 0.66 17.74 -8.15
C GLY A 7 1.07 17.45 -6.71
N VAL A 8 0.12 17.15 -5.83
CA VAL A 8 0.41 16.87 -4.43
C VAL A 8 0.85 15.40 -4.26
N ALA A 9 2.02 15.19 -3.66
CA ALA A 9 2.51 13.87 -3.31
C ALA A 9 2.30 13.58 -1.81
N VAL A 10 1.52 12.56 -1.49
CA VAL A 10 1.29 12.11 -0.11
C VAL A 10 2.23 10.95 0.19
N GLU A 11 3.17 11.16 1.09
CA GLU A 11 4.15 10.14 1.46
C GLU A 11 3.58 9.08 2.39
N ASN A 12 3.87 7.82 2.09
CA ASN A 12 3.53 6.71 2.98
C ASN A 12 4.50 6.66 4.18
N PRO A 13 4.02 6.57 5.43
CA PRO A 13 4.86 6.48 6.63
C PRO A 13 5.71 5.20 6.71
N LYS A 14 5.48 4.21 5.86
CA LYS A 14 6.20 2.91 5.76
C LYS A 14 6.38 2.21 7.12
N PRO A 15 5.32 1.99 7.89
CA PRO A 15 5.43 1.53 9.28
C PRO A 15 5.98 0.11 9.39
N LEU A 16 5.68 -0.79 8.47
CA LEU A 16 6.22 -2.14 8.45
C LEU A 16 7.73 -2.12 8.19
N LYS A 17 8.18 -1.36 7.17
CA LYS A 17 9.61 -1.22 6.87
C LYS A 17 10.40 -0.76 8.10
N LYS A 18 9.90 0.26 8.81
CA LYS A 18 10.53 0.82 10.03
C LYS A 18 10.57 -0.18 11.20
N ASN A 19 9.55 -1.01 11.36
CA ASN A 19 9.43 -1.96 12.48
C ASN A 19 9.86 -3.40 12.14
N LEU A 20 10.19 -3.71 10.88
CA LEU A 20 10.42 -5.07 10.39
C LEU A 20 11.53 -5.80 11.15
N ARG A 21 12.66 -5.13 11.42
CA ARG A 21 13.79 -5.73 12.17
C ARG A 21 13.36 -6.16 13.56
N LYS A 22 12.60 -5.31 14.26
CA LYS A 22 12.08 -5.59 15.62
C LYS A 22 11.11 -6.77 15.59
N ILE A 23 10.16 -6.77 14.66
CA ILE A 23 9.17 -7.84 14.49
C ILE A 23 9.88 -9.16 14.20
N LYS A 24 10.80 -9.21 13.22
CA LYS A 24 11.57 -10.41 12.88
C LYS A 24 12.40 -10.92 14.07
N LYS A 25 13.03 -10.03 14.86
CA LYS A 25 13.81 -10.43 16.04
C LYS A 25 12.93 -11.12 17.08
N ILE A 26 11.76 -10.53 17.40
CA ILE A 26 10.84 -11.11 18.38
C ILE A 26 10.23 -12.40 17.87
N SER A 27 9.85 -12.47 16.59
CA SER A 27 9.32 -13.69 15.96
C SER A 27 10.33 -14.85 16.07
N ARG A 28 11.60 -14.64 15.68
CA ARG A 28 12.65 -15.65 15.81
C ARG A 28 12.86 -16.13 17.25
N GLN A 29 12.77 -15.22 18.23
CA GLN A 29 12.87 -15.61 19.65
C GLN A 29 11.68 -16.45 20.08
N LEU A 30 10.48 -16.15 19.57
CA LEU A 30 9.27 -16.91 19.84
C LEU A 30 9.34 -18.31 19.22
N ASP A 31 9.77 -18.39 17.94
CA ASP A 31 9.92 -19.64 17.21
C ASP A 31 10.90 -20.61 17.93
N LYS A 32 12.06 -20.11 18.36
CA LYS A 32 13.01 -20.91 19.15
C LYS A 32 12.37 -21.50 20.40
N ARG A 33 11.49 -20.76 21.09
CA ARG A 33 10.79 -21.26 22.30
C ARG A 33 9.69 -22.26 21.97
N VAL A 34 9.06 -22.16 20.80
CA VAL A 34 8.11 -23.16 20.31
C VAL A 34 8.82 -24.46 19.96
N HIS A 35 9.97 -24.38 19.28
CA HIS A 35 10.74 -25.55 18.87
C HIS A 35 11.47 -26.24 20.04
N ALA A 36 11.78 -25.48 21.10
CA ALA A 36 12.41 -26.07 22.32
C ALA A 36 11.44 -26.97 23.12
N ARG A 37 10.14 -26.93 22.84
CA ARG A 37 9.17 -27.87 23.45
C ARG A 37 9.22 -29.20 22.70
N ASN A 38 9.33 -30.30 23.46
CA ASN A 38 9.26 -31.61 22.85
C ASN A 38 7.86 -31.91 22.28
N LYS A 39 7.78 -32.93 21.39
CA LYS A 39 6.52 -33.30 20.73
C LYS A 39 5.46 -33.74 21.74
N GLN A 40 5.87 -34.41 22.80
CA GLN A 40 5.00 -34.94 23.86
C GLN A 40 4.33 -33.80 24.65
N GLU A 41 5.10 -32.78 25.06
CA GLU A 41 4.53 -31.61 25.76
C GLU A 41 3.52 -30.82 24.93
N ARG A 42 3.64 -30.88 23.59
CA ARG A 42 2.66 -30.26 22.68
C ARG A 42 1.37 -31.06 22.62
N LEU A 43 1.48 -32.39 22.57
CA LEU A 43 0.33 -33.32 22.56
C LEU A 43 -0.43 -33.30 23.89
N GLU A 44 0.26 -33.21 25.01
CA GLU A 44 -0.30 -33.14 26.36
C GLU A 44 -0.93 -31.76 26.68
N GLY A 45 -0.90 -30.81 25.76
CA GLY A 45 -1.53 -29.50 25.94
C GLY A 45 -0.91 -28.63 27.05
N LYS A 46 0.35 -28.93 27.48
CA LYS A 46 1.02 -28.18 28.56
C LYS A 46 0.99 -26.69 28.31
N LYS A 47 0.68 -25.90 29.34
CA LYS A 47 0.63 -24.44 29.28
C LYS A 47 1.94 -23.84 28.80
N LYS A 48 1.86 -22.84 27.92
CA LYS A 48 3.03 -22.10 27.41
C LYS A 48 3.69 -21.33 28.56
N SER A 49 5.04 -21.32 28.58
CA SER A 49 5.81 -20.64 29.64
C SER A 49 5.49 -19.12 29.70
N ASN A 50 5.67 -18.52 30.88
CA ASN A 50 5.48 -17.07 31.06
C ASN A 50 6.36 -16.24 30.11
N ASN A 51 7.59 -16.70 29.84
CA ASN A 51 8.47 -16.03 28.89
C ASN A 51 7.94 -16.11 27.43
N TYR A 52 7.31 -17.23 27.04
CA TYR A 52 6.62 -17.32 25.76
C TYR A 52 5.48 -16.31 25.69
N ARG A 53 4.63 -16.25 26.71
CA ARG A 53 3.50 -15.33 26.78
C ARG A 53 3.97 -13.86 26.68
N LYS A 54 5.01 -13.48 27.43
CA LYS A 54 5.61 -12.13 27.36
C LYS A 54 6.09 -11.78 25.95
N LEU A 55 6.78 -12.71 25.26
CA LEU A 55 7.23 -12.50 23.89
C LEU A 55 6.07 -12.40 22.90
N SER A 56 5.05 -13.25 23.05
CA SER A 56 3.84 -13.21 22.22
C SER A 56 3.12 -11.86 22.32
N VAL A 57 2.95 -11.34 23.53
CA VAL A 57 2.38 -9.99 23.77
C VAL A 57 3.24 -8.91 23.14
N ARG A 58 4.58 -8.98 23.28
CA ARG A 58 5.49 -8.02 22.64
C ARG A 58 5.40 -8.05 21.11
N LEU A 59 5.27 -9.23 20.50
CA LEU A 59 5.07 -9.39 19.06
C LEU A 59 3.73 -8.78 18.63
N SER A 60 2.65 -9.14 19.30
CA SER A 60 1.31 -8.59 19.03
C SER A 60 1.29 -7.07 19.14
N ASN A 61 1.92 -6.49 20.17
CA ASN A 61 1.99 -5.04 20.33
C ASN A 61 2.79 -4.36 19.20
N ALA A 62 3.88 -4.98 18.74
CA ALA A 62 4.66 -4.45 17.62
C ALA A 62 3.87 -4.48 16.30
N GLN A 63 3.13 -5.57 16.04
CA GLN A 63 2.26 -5.71 14.88
C GLN A 63 1.07 -4.74 14.95
N ARG A 64 0.44 -4.60 16.11
CA ARG A 64 -0.66 -3.65 16.35
C ARG A 64 -0.22 -2.21 16.12
N LYS A 65 0.99 -1.83 16.54
CA LYS A 65 1.53 -0.51 16.23
C LYS A 65 1.59 -0.24 14.73
N VAL A 66 2.08 -1.20 13.94
CA VAL A 66 2.12 -1.09 12.48
C VAL A 66 0.71 -0.95 11.90
N ALA A 67 -0.22 -1.78 12.35
CA ALA A 67 -1.62 -1.74 11.90
C ALA A 67 -2.30 -0.41 12.23
N ASN A 68 -2.07 0.12 13.43
CA ASN A 68 -2.65 1.39 13.87
C ASN A 68 -2.12 2.58 13.05
N ILE A 69 -0.79 2.63 12.77
CA ILE A 69 -0.20 3.70 11.94
C ILE A 69 -0.78 3.65 10.52
N ARG A 70 -0.94 2.45 9.94
CA ARG A 70 -1.57 2.30 8.61
C ARG A 70 -3.02 2.79 8.63
N ARG A 71 -3.78 2.37 9.63
CA ARG A 71 -5.19 2.76 9.78
C ARG A 71 -5.33 4.27 9.92
N ASP A 72 -4.56 4.90 10.80
CA ASP A 72 -4.58 6.35 11.01
C ASP A 72 -4.24 7.10 9.71
N PHE A 73 -3.17 6.71 9.04
CA PHE A 73 -2.77 7.28 7.76
C PHE A 73 -3.88 7.14 6.71
N THR A 74 -4.41 5.92 6.52
CA THR A 74 -5.46 5.67 5.53
C THR A 74 -6.73 6.46 5.85
N GLN A 75 -7.14 6.52 7.13
CA GLN A 75 -8.30 7.30 7.55
C GLN A 75 -8.14 8.79 7.25
N LYS A 76 -6.99 9.38 7.58
CA LYS A 76 -6.72 10.80 7.33
C LYS A 76 -6.72 11.12 5.83
N VAL A 77 -5.98 10.34 5.04
CA VAL A 77 -5.88 10.56 3.59
C VAL A 77 -7.25 10.42 2.93
N THR A 78 -7.98 9.36 3.22
CA THR A 78 -9.29 9.14 2.59
C THR A 78 -10.33 10.17 3.02
N THR A 79 -10.29 10.64 4.27
CA THR A 79 -11.17 11.75 4.72
C THR A 79 -10.84 13.03 3.97
N ILE A 80 -9.57 13.41 3.86
CA ILE A 80 -9.16 14.60 3.09
C ILE A 80 -9.64 14.50 1.64
N LEU A 81 -9.42 13.36 0.98
CA LEU A 81 -9.83 13.17 -0.40
C LEU A 81 -11.35 13.30 -0.56
N THR A 82 -12.12 12.66 0.31
CA THR A 82 -13.59 12.68 0.21
C THR A 82 -14.27 13.92 0.78
N THR A 83 -13.53 14.86 1.35
CA THR A 83 -14.06 16.18 1.76
C THR A 83 -13.72 17.29 0.77
N HIS A 84 -12.61 17.18 0.05
CA HIS A 84 -12.11 18.28 -0.79
C HIS A 84 -12.35 18.07 -2.29
N TYR A 85 -12.69 16.85 -2.73
CA TYR A 85 -12.88 16.56 -4.16
C TYR A 85 -14.29 16.05 -4.43
N ALA A 86 -14.93 16.59 -5.46
CA ALA A 86 -16.26 16.17 -5.92
C ALA A 86 -16.22 14.85 -6.73
N HIS A 87 -15.09 14.55 -7.35
CA HIS A 87 -14.89 13.34 -8.15
C HIS A 87 -13.52 12.74 -7.82
N ILE A 88 -13.43 11.41 -7.76
CA ILE A 88 -12.18 10.71 -7.50
C ILE A 88 -12.04 9.61 -8.55
N ALA A 89 -10.95 9.65 -9.33
CA ALA A 89 -10.58 8.59 -10.25
C ALA A 89 -9.49 7.71 -9.65
N LEU A 90 -9.64 6.39 -9.76
CA LEU A 90 -8.71 5.40 -9.22
C LEU A 90 -8.32 4.39 -10.29
N GLU A 91 -7.09 3.89 -10.24
CA GLU A 91 -6.67 2.72 -11.02
C GLU A 91 -7.27 1.42 -10.43
N ASP A 92 -7.75 0.51 -11.30
CA ASP A 92 -8.14 -0.84 -10.88
C ASP A 92 -6.91 -1.74 -10.77
N LEU A 93 -6.19 -1.63 -9.66
CA LEU A 93 -4.99 -2.43 -9.42
C LEU A 93 -5.31 -3.84 -8.90
N ASN A 94 -4.66 -4.85 -9.47
CA ASN A 94 -4.71 -6.22 -8.95
C ASN A 94 -3.87 -6.35 -7.65
N VAL A 95 -4.37 -5.79 -6.56
CA VAL A 95 -3.69 -5.80 -5.26
C VAL A 95 -3.39 -7.23 -4.78
N LYS A 96 -4.29 -8.19 -5.01
CA LYS A 96 -4.09 -9.60 -4.64
C LYS A 96 -2.89 -10.21 -5.38
N GLY A 97 -2.76 -9.94 -6.67
CA GLY A 97 -1.62 -10.37 -7.48
C GLY A 97 -0.31 -9.70 -7.04
N MET A 98 -0.36 -8.39 -6.76
CA MET A 98 0.82 -7.64 -6.29
C MET A 98 1.34 -8.15 -4.94
N VAL A 99 0.46 -8.53 -4.01
CA VAL A 99 0.86 -9.09 -2.70
C VAL A 99 1.47 -10.49 -2.84
N ARG A 100 1.09 -11.27 -3.85
CA ARG A 100 1.73 -12.58 -4.13
C ARG A 100 3.16 -12.45 -4.66
N ASN A 101 3.50 -11.33 -5.27
CA ASN A 101 4.87 -11.06 -5.70
C ASN A 101 5.74 -10.68 -4.51
N HIS A 102 6.69 -11.55 -4.13
CA HIS A 102 7.55 -11.37 -2.94
C HIS A 102 8.39 -10.08 -2.98
N ARG A 103 8.71 -9.55 -4.18
CA ARG A 103 9.46 -8.29 -4.33
C ARG A 103 8.59 -7.07 -4.02
N LEU A 104 7.29 -7.13 -4.27
CA LEU A 104 6.35 -6.04 -4.11
C LEU A 104 5.53 -6.14 -2.81
N ALA A 105 5.33 -7.35 -2.29
CA ALA A 105 4.43 -7.65 -1.18
C ALA A 105 4.62 -6.74 0.03
N GLN A 106 5.87 -6.47 0.44
CA GLN A 106 6.14 -5.61 1.58
C GLN A 106 5.70 -4.16 1.32
N SER A 107 6.03 -3.62 0.14
CA SER A 107 5.70 -2.23 -0.22
C SER A 107 4.19 -2.04 -0.37
N VAL A 108 3.52 -2.97 -1.07
CA VAL A 108 2.06 -2.96 -1.27
C VAL A 108 1.33 -3.10 0.07
N SER A 109 1.80 -4.00 0.95
CA SER A 109 1.26 -4.16 2.30
C SER A 109 1.48 -2.92 3.17
N ASP A 110 2.59 -2.19 2.99
CA ASP A 110 2.85 -0.97 3.75
C ASP A 110 1.94 0.18 3.33
N VAL A 111 1.56 0.25 2.06
CA VAL A 111 0.57 1.24 1.56
C VAL A 111 -0.85 0.89 2.01
N ALA A 112 -1.13 -0.39 2.31
CA ALA A 112 -2.48 -0.89 2.59
C ALA A 112 -3.49 -0.53 1.49
N PHE A 113 -3.05 -0.66 0.22
CA PHE A 113 -3.74 -0.11 -0.95
C PHE A 113 -5.19 -0.59 -1.07
N GLY A 114 -5.45 -1.88 -0.81
CA GLY A 114 -6.82 -2.41 -0.81
C GLY A 114 -7.74 -1.75 0.21
N GLU A 115 -7.22 -1.44 1.40
CA GLU A 115 -7.97 -0.73 2.44
C GLU A 115 -8.17 0.75 2.09
N LEU A 116 -7.19 1.38 1.44
CA LEU A 116 -7.30 2.74 0.92
C LEU A 116 -8.45 2.84 -0.09
N CYS A 117 -8.48 1.98 -1.11
CA CYS A 117 -9.55 1.95 -2.10
C CYS A 117 -10.91 1.69 -1.45
N ARG A 118 -11.01 0.69 -0.58
CA ARG A 118 -12.25 0.39 0.15
C ARG A 118 -12.76 1.59 0.94
N GLN A 119 -11.85 2.33 1.61
CA GLN A 119 -12.24 3.51 2.38
C GLN A 119 -12.67 4.67 1.50
N ILE A 120 -12.01 4.91 0.36
CA ILE A 120 -12.44 5.90 -0.61
C ILE A 120 -13.86 5.56 -1.10
N GLU A 121 -14.11 4.32 -1.49
CA GLU A 121 -15.42 3.90 -2.00
C GLU A 121 -16.56 4.17 -1.02
N TYR A 122 -16.47 3.66 0.23
CA TYR A 122 -17.58 3.85 1.17
C TYR A 122 -17.73 5.29 1.66
N LYS A 123 -16.63 6.02 1.85
CA LYS A 123 -16.69 7.43 2.26
C LYS A 123 -17.25 8.32 1.14
N SER A 124 -16.85 8.04 -0.10
CA SER A 124 -17.41 8.74 -1.26
C SER A 124 -18.90 8.50 -1.40
N MET A 125 -19.35 7.26 -1.18
CA MET A 125 -20.79 6.95 -1.17
C MET A 125 -21.54 7.73 -0.07
N LEU A 126 -20.97 7.83 1.14
CA LEU A 126 -21.55 8.60 2.23
C LEU A 126 -21.60 10.11 1.95
N ASN A 127 -20.61 10.63 1.24
CA ASN A 127 -20.48 12.05 0.94
C ASN A 127 -21.08 12.45 -0.42
N GLY A 128 -21.73 11.52 -1.13
CA GLY A 128 -22.32 11.78 -2.46
C GLY A 128 -21.28 12.03 -3.56
N ILE A 129 -20.05 11.55 -3.41
CA ILE A 129 -18.93 11.76 -4.32
C ILE A 129 -18.88 10.65 -5.35
N LYS A 130 -18.69 11.01 -6.62
CA LYS A 130 -18.55 10.04 -7.70
C LYS A 130 -17.13 9.46 -7.73
N VAL A 131 -17.02 8.13 -7.60
CA VAL A 131 -15.77 7.38 -7.78
C VAL A 131 -15.77 6.72 -9.15
N LEU A 132 -14.74 6.96 -9.95
CA LEU A 132 -14.50 6.34 -11.23
C LEU A 132 -13.32 5.38 -11.10
N LYS A 133 -13.44 4.17 -11.64
CA LYS A 133 -12.31 3.24 -11.78
C LYS A 133 -11.90 3.21 -13.24
N ALA A 134 -10.64 3.53 -13.49
CA ALA A 134 -10.06 3.37 -14.82
C ALA A 134 -9.98 1.88 -15.17
N ASP A 135 -10.06 1.57 -16.45
CA ASP A 135 -9.82 0.20 -16.93
C ASP A 135 -8.43 -0.27 -16.49
N ARG A 136 -8.33 -1.54 -16.09
CA ARG A 136 -7.08 -2.15 -15.60
C ARG A 136 -5.94 -2.06 -16.59
N PHE A 137 -6.23 -2.11 -17.87
CA PHE A 137 -5.25 -2.09 -18.96
C PHE A 137 -5.08 -0.72 -19.59
N TYR A 138 -5.78 0.30 -19.05
CA TYR A 138 -5.60 1.67 -19.50
C TYR A 138 -4.15 2.12 -19.28
N PRO A 139 -3.44 2.53 -20.35
CA PRO A 139 -2.01 2.84 -20.29
C PRO A 139 -1.75 4.24 -19.71
N SER A 140 -2.29 4.54 -18.52
CA SER A 140 -2.22 5.85 -17.89
C SER A 140 -0.79 6.40 -17.81
N SER A 141 0.18 5.58 -17.43
CA SER A 141 1.60 5.98 -17.32
C SER A 141 2.32 6.09 -18.66
N LYS A 142 1.82 5.42 -19.71
CA LYS A 142 2.42 5.44 -21.07
C LYS A 142 1.85 6.50 -21.97
N THR A 143 0.69 7.04 -21.66
CA THR A 143 0.01 8.10 -22.44
C THR A 143 0.53 9.46 -22.01
N CYS A 144 0.82 10.33 -22.97
CA CYS A 144 1.19 11.71 -22.69
C CYS A 144 -0.05 12.51 -22.30
N SER A 145 -0.06 13.11 -21.11
CA SER A 145 -1.19 13.93 -20.64
C SER A 145 -1.36 15.25 -21.43
N VAL A 146 -0.34 15.64 -22.21
CA VAL A 146 -0.40 16.87 -23.02
C VAL A 146 -0.95 16.63 -24.43
N CYS A 147 -0.51 15.56 -25.10
CA CYS A 147 -0.84 15.35 -26.53
C CYS A 147 -1.45 13.96 -26.85
N GLY A 148 -1.68 13.11 -25.87
CA GLY A 148 -2.27 11.78 -26.05
C GLY A 148 -1.35 10.74 -26.69
N HIS A 149 -0.08 11.07 -27.02
CA HIS A 149 0.84 10.12 -27.63
C HIS A 149 1.18 8.99 -26.66
N ILE A 150 1.15 7.73 -27.13
CA ILE A 150 1.47 6.56 -26.31
C ILE A 150 2.91 6.12 -26.54
N LYS A 151 3.72 6.14 -25.50
CA LYS A 151 5.11 5.68 -25.49
C LYS A 151 5.16 4.20 -25.14
N GLN A 152 5.45 3.32 -26.12
CA GLN A 152 5.43 1.87 -25.94
C GLN A 152 6.61 1.35 -25.12
N ASP A 153 7.78 1.96 -25.25
CA ASP A 153 9.08 1.56 -24.66
C ASP A 153 9.32 2.08 -23.24
N LEU A 154 8.31 2.67 -22.58
CA LEU A 154 8.42 3.16 -21.20
C LEU A 154 8.67 2.00 -20.23
N ARG A 155 9.80 2.03 -19.51
CA ARG A 155 10.19 1.00 -18.55
C ARG A 155 9.67 1.33 -17.14
N LEU A 156 9.51 0.31 -16.31
CA LEU A 156 9.12 0.48 -14.90
C LEU A 156 10.16 1.24 -14.06
N SER A 157 11.43 1.22 -14.50
CA SER A 157 12.53 1.97 -13.89
C SER A 157 12.46 3.47 -14.15
N ASP A 158 11.82 3.87 -15.26
CA ASP A 158 11.78 5.27 -15.67
C ASP A 158 10.88 6.05 -14.72
N ARG A 159 11.40 7.13 -14.16
CA ARG A 159 10.67 8.03 -13.26
C ARG A 159 10.14 9.25 -13.97
N THR A 160 10.76 9.60 -15.08
CA THR A 160 10.39 10.75 -15.90
C THR A 160 9.82 10.26 -17.23
N TYR A 161 8.71 10.80 -17.62
CA TYR A 161 8.09 10.59 -18.92
C TYR A 161 8.62 11.65 -19.89
N HIS A 162 9.21 11.22 -20.99
CA HIS A 162 9.64 12.09 -22.09
C HIS A 162 8.78 11.78 -23.32
N CYS A 163 8.01 12.75 -23.79
CA CYS A 163 7.17 12.58 -24.95
C CYS A 163 7.96 12.85 -26.25
N ALA A 164 8.07 11.85 -27.11
CA ALA A 164 8.76 12.01 -28.40
C ALA A 164 7.99 12.88 -29.39
N LYS A 165 6.65 13.05 -29.22
CA LYS A 165 5.80 13.82 -30.13
C LYS A 165 5.76 15.31 -29.82
N CYS A 166 5.58 15.69 -28.55
CA CYS A 166 5.41 17.09 -28.16
C CYS A 166 6.56 17.64 -27.27
N GLY A 167 7.57 16.83 -26.96
CA GLY A 167 8.72 17.24 -26.14
C GLY A 167 8.43 17.38 -24.65
N ALA A 168 7.22 17.08 -24.17
CA ALA A 168 6.87 17.21 -22.76
C ALA A 168 7.73 16.31 -21.87
N ILE A 169 8.23 16.85 -20.75
CA ILE A 169 9.02 16.17 -19.75
C ILE A 169 8.26 16.27 -18.43
N ILE A 170 7.73 15.16 -17.93
CA ILE A 170 6.81 15.12 -16.79
C ILE A 170 7.21 13.96 -15.87
N ASP A 171 7.05 14.09 -14.54
CA ASP A 171 7.13 12.93 -13.65
C ASP A 171 6.12 11.86 -14.10
N ARG A 172 6.54 10.61 -14.19
CA ARG A 172 5.72 9.52 -14.74
C ARG A 172 4.42 9.30 -13.95
N ASP A 173 4.50 9.33 -12.63
CA ASP A 173 3.37 9.04 -11.79
C ASP A 173 2.40 10.24 -11.75
N TYR A 174 2.93 11.47 -11.87
CA TYR A 174 2.11 12.67 -12.07
C TYR A 174 1.42 12.68 -13.44
N ASN A 175 2.14 12.34 -14.50
CA ASN A 175 1.55 12.17 -15.84
C ASN A 175 0.40 11.15 -15.82
N ALA A 176 0.59 10.01 -15.16
CA ALA A 176 -0.46 9.00 -15.00
C ALA A 176 -1.68 9.56 -14.24
N SER A 177 -1.47 10.34 -13.19
CA SER A 177 -2.57 10.95 -12.43
C SER A 177 -3.40 11.94 -13.24
N LEU A 178 -2.77 12.68 -14.16
CA LEU A 178 -3.47 13.57 -15.10
C LEU A 178 -4.31 12.80 -16.13
N ASN A 179 -3.82 11.64 -16.58
CA ASN A 179 -4.55 10.80 -17.54
C ASN A 179 -5.75 10.05 -16.92
N LEU A 180 -5.91 10.07 -15.61
CA LEU A 180 -7.05 9.49 -14.92
C LEU A 180 -8.20 10.47 -14.69
N LEU A 181 -7.97 11.78 -14.95
CA LEU A 181 -9.00 12.81 -14.92
C LEU A 181 -9.90 12.74 -16.16
#